data_a41d3b66ce714f2afcb45664973a7ec0
#
_entry.id   a41d3b66ce714f2afcb45664973a7ec0
#
_cell.length_a   1.000
_cell.length_b   1.000
_cell.length_c   1.000
_cell.angle_alpha   90.00
_cell.angle_beta   90.00
_cell.angle_gamma   90.00
#
_symmetry.space_group_name_H-M   'P 1'
#
loop_
_entity.id
_entity.type
_entity.pdbx_description
1 polymer ?
#
loop_
_entity_poly.entity_id
_entity_poly.type
_entity_poly.pdbx_seq_one_letter_code
_entity_poly.pdbx_strand_id
1 'polypeptide(L)'
;CPLAPKHVTDHALSELLVLADVLLNFKIPSTEDGQHVWQQPKDDLHWLRQLFERAIGGFYKKYLTQGWRVLQGAVLRWPPATQHMALPQMKTDVILTHQDRRCILIDTKFTQIWTQGYYRKQELFKSPHLYQLYTYLRSQEHATSCFNFTQGMLIHPSIGQTITADLKLHDYWIGFYTLDL
;
A
#
# COMPACT_ATOMS: atom_id res chain seq x y z
N CYS A 1 -3.28 -3.12 20.70
CA CYS A 1 -3.14 -1.65 20.58
C CYS A 1 -2.68 -1.35 19.16
N PRO A 2 -3.41 -0.62 18.34
CA PRO A 2 -2.96 -0.30 17.00
C PRO A 2 -1.75 0.64 17.09
N LEU A 3 -0.70 0.36 16.33
CA LEU A 3 0.40 1.29 16.08
C LEU A 3 -0.10 2.39 15.13
N ALA A 4 -0.85 3.35 15.69
CA ALA A 4 -1.15 4.57 14.98
C ALA A 4 0.16 5.32 14.71
N PRO A 5 0.39 5.87 13.51
CA PRO A 5 1.55 6.69 13.26
C PRO A 5 1.47 7.93 14.15
N LYS A 6 2.39 8.03 15.12
CA LYS A 6 2.61 9.28 15.86
C LYS A 6 3.11 10.33 14.87
N HIS A 7 2.63 11.55 14.98
CA HIS A 7 3.07 12.71 14.21
C HIS A 7 4.58 12.72 14.04
N VAL A 8 5.02 12.49 12.82
CA VAL A 8 6.43 12.54 12.46
C VAL A 8 6.70 13.91 11.84
N THR A 9 7.19 14.84 12.64
CA THR A 9 7.88 16.04 12.18
C THR A 9 9.31 15.66 11.88
N ASP A 10 9.59 15.03 10.75
CA ASP A 10 10.95 14.72 10.33
C ASP A 10 11.23 15.40 8.98
N HIS A 11 12.34 16.12 8.91
CA HIS A 11 12.82 16.88 7.76
C HIS A 11 12.90 16.00 6.48
N ALA A 12 13.31 14.74 6.62
CA ALA A 12 13.40 13.81 5.48
C ALA A 12 12.02 13.39 4.94
N LEU A 13 10.99 13.32 5.78
CA LEU A 13 9.63 13.06 5.33
C LEU A 13 9.05 14.31 4.66
N SER A 14 9.32 15.49 5.21
CA SER A 14 8.99 16.77 4.58
C SER A 14 9.66 16.93 3.22
N GLU A 15 10.93 16.54 3.08
CA GLU A 15 11.62 16.54 1.79
C GLU A 15 11.02 15.56 0.78
N LEU A 16 10.64 14.35 1.24
CA LEU A 16 9.95 13.36 0.40
C LEU A 16 8.54 13.84 0.00
N LEU A 17 7.84 14.51 0.90
CA LEU A 17 6.51 15.07 0.62
C LEU A 17 6.61 16.27 -0.34
N VAL A 18 7.60 17.15 -0.15
CA VAL A 18 7.90 18.24 -1.10
C VAL A 18 8.31 17.67 -2.45
N LEU A 19 9.13 16.61 -2.48
CA LEU A 19 9.51 15.93 -3.72
C LEU A 19 8.29 15.30 -4.40
N ALA A 20 7.41 14.66 -3.62
CA ALA A 20 6.16 14.09 -4.12
C ALA A 20 5.20 15.18 -4.62
N ASP A 21 5.05 16.29 -3.90
CA ASP A 21 4.25 17.43 -4.33
C ASP A 21 4.82 18.09 -5.59
N VAL A 22 6.13 18.29 -5.61
CA VAL A 22 6.87 18.72 -6.79
C VAL A 22 6.63 17.78 -7.96
N LEU A 23 6.69 16.46 -7.75
CA LEU A 23 6.47 15.47 -8.79
C LEU A 23 4.99 15.33 -9.20
N LEU A 24 4.05 15.56 -8.29
CA LEU A 24 2.61 15.55 -8.57
C LEU A 24 2.16 16.81 -9.33
N ASN A 25 2.82 17.94 -9.08
CA ASN A 25 2.53 19.22 -9.72
C ASN A 25 3.46 19.56 -10.89
N PHE A 26 4.45 18.72 -11.19
CA PHE A 26 5.43 19.01 -12.23
C PHE A 26 4.88 18.85 -13.64
N LYS A 27 4.84 19.97 -14.30
CA LYS A 27 4.90 20.12 -15.73
C LYS A 27 6.39 20.09 -16.12
N ILE A 28 6.86 19.05 -16.80
CA ILE A 28 8.24 19.00 -17.29
C ILE A 28 8.38 19.95 -18.49
N PRO A 29 9.35 20.88 -18.51
CA PRO A 29 9.57 21.72 -19.68
C PRO A 29 10.05 20.85 -20.85
N SER A 30 9.32 20.88 -21.97
CA SER A 30 9.83 20.28 -23.20
C SER A 30 10.88 21.21 -23.81
N THR A 31 12.01 20.66 -24.24
CA THR A 31 13.14 21.40 -24.83
C THR A 31 12.97 21.65 -26.33
N GLU A 32 11.79 21.53 -26.91
CA GLU A 32 11.55 21.83 -28.31
C GLU A 32 10.93 23.23 -28.49
N ASP A 33 11.69 24.05 -29.18
CA ASP A 33 11.31 25.36 -29.78
C ASP A 33 10.49 26.34 -28.92
N GLY A 34 11.08 26.92 -27.89
CA GLY A 34 10.71 28.25 -27.38
C GLY A 34 9.32 28.47 -26.80
N GLN A 35 8.47 27.47 -26.82
CA GLN A 35 7.19 27.42 -26.12
C GLN A 35 7.25 26.36 -25.01
N HIS A 36 7.27 26.81 -23.77
CA HIS A 36 7.18 25.95 -22.60
C HIS A 36 5.78 25.32 -22.52
N VAL A 37 5.53 24.28 -23.31
CA VAL A 37 4.34 23.44 -23.19
C VAL A 37 4.65 22.36 -22.17
N TRP A 38 4.08 22.50 -21.01
CA TRP A 38 4.15 21.51 -19.96
C TRP A 38 3.28 20.30 -20.38
N GLN A 39 3.88 19.23 -20.86
CA GLN A 39 3.17 17.98 -21.10
C GLN A 39 3.15 17.17 -19.81
N GLN A 40 1.96 16.82 -19.35
CA GLN A 40 1.84 15.77 -18.34
C GLN A 40 2.23 14.44 -19.00
N PRO A 41 3.24 13.72 -18.47
CA PRO A 41 3.57 12.40 -18.99
C PRO A 41 2.36 11.46 -18.85
N LYS A 42 1.95 10.84 -19.94
CA LYS A 42 0.79 9.92 -19.95
C LYS A 42 1.01 8.61 -19.18
N ASP A 43 2.26 8.35 -18.76
CA ASP A 43 2.66 7.12 -18.03
C ASP A 43 2.83 7.31 -16.53
N ASP A 44 2.44 8.46 -15.98
CA ASP A 44 2.76 8.86 -14.60
C ASP A 44 2.08 8.04 -13.51
N LEU A 45 0.88 7.50 -13.74
CA LEU A 45 0.16 6.77 -12.68
C LEU A 45 0.89 5.50 -12.25
N HIS A 46 1.56 4.82 -13.18
CA HIS A 46 2.31 3.63 -12.83
C HIS A 46 3.54 3.96 -12.00
N TRP A 47 4.26 5.00 -12.38
CA TRP A 47 5.43 5.50 -11.67
C TRP A 47 5.07 6.02 -10.29
N LEU A 48 3.98 6.80 -10.17
CA LEU A 48 3.47 7.31 -8.88
C LEU A 48 3.07 6.17 -7.94
N ARG A 49 2.43 5.13 -8.46
CA ARG A 49 2.13 3.92 -7.66
C ARG A 49 3.40 3.27 -7.13
N GLN A 50 4.42 3.10 -7.97
CA GLN A 50 5.70 2.54 -7.54
C GLN A 50 6.41 3.43 -6.54
N LEU A 51 6.36 4.76 -6.72
CA LEU A 51 6.96 5.70 -5.80
C LEU A 51 6.28 5.63 -4.43
N PHE A 52 4.95 5.61 -4.40
CA PHE A 52 4.16 5.47 -3.17
C PHE A 52 4.48 4.16 -2.43
N GLU A 53 4.47 3.02 -3.14
CA GLU A 53 4.87 1.72 -2.61
C GLU A 53 6.28 1.76 -1.99
N ARG A 54 7.26 2.33 -2.72
CA ARG A 54 8.64 2.46 -2.24
C ARG A 54 8.76 3.38 -1.03
N ALA A 55 8.02 4.49 -1.03
CA ALA A 55 8.01 5.45 0.08
C ALA A 55 7.49 4.80 1.36
N ILE A 56 6.37 4.07 1.28
CA ILE A 56 5.81 3.32 2.41
C ILE A 56 6.79 2.28 2.93
N GLY A 57 7.37 1.48 2.03
CA GLY A 57 8.35 0.47 2.43
C GLY A 57 9.64 1.07 3.01
N GLY A 58 10.11 2.20 2.46
CA GLY A 58 11.25 2.97 2.97
C GLY A 58 10.99 3.55 4.35
N PHE A 59 9.79 4.10 4.57
CA PHE A 59 9.35 4.60 5.87
C PHE A 59 9.44 3.50 6.94
N TYR A 60 8.84 2.34 6.69
CA TYR A 60 8.90 1.24 7.64
C TYR A 60 10.32 0.73 7.87
N LYS A 61 11.16 0.67 6.83
CA LYS A 61 12.59 0.29 6.98
C LYS A 61 13.35 1.25 7.88
N LYS A 62 13.05 2.55 7.79
CA LYS A 62 13.75 3.59 8.55
C LYS A 62 13.31 3.66 10.01
N TYR A 63 11.99 3.53 10.26
CA TYR A 63 11.40 3.84 11.56
C TYR A 63 10.96 2.63 12.36
N LEU A 64 10.79 1.47 11.71
CA LEU A 64 10.41 0.26 12.41
C LEU A 64 11.66 -0.38 13.02
N THR A 65 11.70 -0.42 14.35
CA THR A 65 12.83 -0.95 15.12
C THR A 65 12.42 -2.14 15.98
N GLN A 66 13.31 -2.64 16.85
CA GLN A 66 12.97 -3.62 17.89
C GLN A 66 12.42 -4.96 17.35
N GLY A 67 13.19 -5.63 16.50
CA GLY A 67 12.89 -6.98 16.08
C GLY A 67 11.96 -7.11 14.88
N TRP A 68 11.53 -5.98 14.28
CA TRP A 68 10.83 -5.97 13.02
C TRP A 68 11.76 -6.07 11.82
N ARG A 69 11.29 -6.74 10.79
CA ARG A 69 11.93 -6.79 9.45
C ARG A 69 10.92 -6.38 8.41
N VAL A 70 11.38 -5.67 7.39
CA VAL A 70 10.57 -5.16 6.27
C VAL A 70 11.01 -5.86 4.99
N LEU A 71 10.07 -6.54 4.34
CA LEU A 71 10.26 -7.16 3.03
C LEU A 71 9.40 -6.39 2.02
N GLN A 72 9.98 -5.98 0.89
CA GLN A 72 9.28 -5.30 -0.19
C GLN A 72 9.25 -6.19 -1.43
N GLY A 73 8.11 -6.19 -2.14
CA GLY A 73 7.95 -6.93 -3.39
C GLY A 73 8.05 -8.45 -3.24
N ALA A 74 7.75 -9.00 -2.06
CA ALA A 74 7.79 -10.43 -1.84
C ALA A 74 6.72 -11.16 -2.66
N VAL A 75 7.06 -12.33 -3.18
CA VAL A 75 6.12 -13.17 -3.92
C VAL A 75 5.62 -14.28 -3.02
N LEU A 76 4.31 -14.30 -2.81
CA LEU A 76 3.62 -15.37 -2.10
C LEU A 76 3.35 -16.54 -3.05
N ARG A 77 3.39 -17.74 -2.52
CA ARG A 77 3.08 -18.96 -3.28
C ARG A 77 1.64 -19.38 -3.06
N TRP A 78 1.00 -19.84 -4.12
CA TRP A 78 -0.27 -20.51 -3.99
C TRP A 78 -0.11 -21.82 -3.22
N PRO A 79 -1.15 -22.28 -2.50
CA PRO A 79 -1.10 -23.59 -1.83
C PRO A 79 -0.75 -24.71 -2.82
N PRO A 80 0.02 -25.73 -2.40
CA PRO A 80 0.61 -26.73 -3.28
C PRO A 80 -0.40 -27.60 -4.04
N ALA A 81 -1.67 -27.67 -3.61
CA ALA A 81 -2.73 -28.40 -4.30
C ALA A 81 -3.16 -27.77 -5.65
N THR A 82 -2.66 -26.58 -5.96
CA THR A 82 -3.09 -25.78 -7.12
C THR A 82 -1.92 -25.54 -8.07
N GLN A 83 -1.27 -26.58 -8.55
CA GLN A 83 -0.25 -26.44 -9.61
C GLN A 83 -0.91 -26.21 -10.96
N HIS A 84 -1.36 -24.99 -11.25
CA HIS A 84 -1.80 -24.62 -12.58
C HIS A 84 -0.98 -23.44 -13.07
N MET A 85 -0.41 -23.57 -14.29
CA MET A 85 0.52 -22.58 -14.88
C MET A 85 -0.13 -21.20 -15.16
N ALA A 86 -1.47 -21.11 -15.10
CA ALA A 86 -2.23 -19.89 -15.37
C ALA A 86 -2.61 -19.10 -14.10
N LEU A 87 -2.16 -19.49 -12.91
CA LEU A 87 -2.44 -18.72 -11.70
C LEU A 87 -1.64 -17.42 -11.68
N PRO A 88 -2.29 -16.30 -11.38
CA PRO A 88 -1.61 -15.01 -11.28
C PRO A 88 -0.59 -15.01 -10.14
N GLN A 89 0.50 -14.28 -10.31
CA GLN A 89 1.48 -14.10 -9.27
C GLN A 89 0.92 -13.24 -8.13
N MET A 90 1.07 -13.68 -6.89
CA MET A 90 0.74 -12.90 -5.71
C MET A 90 1.97 -12.10 -5.24
N LYS A 91 2.21 -10.95 -5.86
CA LYS A 91 3.28 -10.04 -5.45
C LYS A 91 2.73 -9.05 -4.42
N THR A 92 3.38 -8.98 -3.26
CA THR A 92 3.02 -8.06 -2.17
C THR A 92 3.85 -6.79 -2.25
N ASP A 93 3.30 -5.67 -1.78
CA ASP A 93 4.05 -4.42 -1.70
C ASP A 93 5.01 -4.44 -0.51
N VAL A 94 4.49 -4.63 0.70
CA VAL A 94 5.30 -4.68 1.92
C VAL A 94 4.81 -5.78 2.85
N ILE A 95 5.72 -6.53 3.42
CA ILE A 95 5.48 -7.46 4.54
C ILE A 95 6.32 -7.02 5.72
N LEU A 96 5.68 -6.85 6.87
CA LEU A 96 6.35 -6.64 8.15
C LEU A 96 6.36 -7.95 8.93
N THR A 97 7.52 -8.39 9.36
CA THR A 97 7.67 -9.59 10.20
C THR A 97 8.35 -9.22 11.50
N HIS A 98 7.89 -9.77 12.60
CA HIS A 98 8.48 -9.56 13.92
C HIS A 98 9.04 -10.87 14.50
N GLN A 99 10.00 -10.77 15.40
CA GLN A 99 10.66 -11.94 16.03
C GLN A 99 9.68 -12.83 16.80
N ASP A 100 8.59 -12.28 17.33
CA ASP A 100 7.51 -13.02 18.01
C ASP A 100 6.50 -13.67 17.03
N ARG A 101 6.84 -13.79 15.75
CA ARG A 101 6.04 -14.34 14.66
C ARG A 101 4.83 -13.50 14.24
N ARG A 102 4.68 -12.25 14.70
CA ARG A 102 3.68 -11.35 14.12
C ARG A 102 4.05 -11.05 12.68
N CYS A 103 3.06 -11.12 11.80
CA CYS A 103 3.25 -10.86 10.38
C CYS A 103 2.11 -9.98 9.87
N ILE A 104 2.45 -8.85 9.24
CA ILE A 104 1.49 -7.88 8.73
C ILE A 104 1.72 -7.73 7.24
N LEU A 105 0.67 -7.87 6.46
CA LEU A 105 0.67 -7.62 5.03
C LEU A 105 0.17 -6.21 4.75
N ILE A 106 0.93 -5.43 4.01
CA ILE A 106 0.55 -4.08 3.58
C ILE A 106 0.45 -4.07 2.06
N ASP A 107 -0.68 -3.61 1.57
CA ASP A 107 -0.95 -3.39 0.16
C ASP A 107 -1.26 -1.91 -0.04
N THR A 108 -0.50 -1.25 -0.90
CA THR A 108 -0.57 0.19 -1.14
C THR A 108 -1.38 0.47 -2.39
N LYS A 109 -2.25 1.46 -2.33
CA LYS A 109 -3.13 1.80 -3.44
C LYS A 109 -3.11 3.30 -3.71
N PHE A 110 -2.42 3.74 -4.76
CA PHE A 110 -2.40 5.15 -5.16
C PHE A 110 -3.70 5.54 -5.86
N THR A 111 -4.81 5.55 -5.10
CA THR A 111 -6.17 5.89 -5.55
C THR A 111 -7.03 6.20 -4.34
N GLN A 112 -8.17 6.86 -4.55
CA GLN A 112 -9.15 7.08 -3.48
C GLN A 112 -9.55 5.77 -2.81
N ILE A 113 -9.72 5.82 -1.49
CA ILE A 113 -10.10 4.66 -0.66
C ILE A 113 -11.57 4.27 -0.87
N TRP A 114 -12.41 5.27 -1.16
CA TRP A 114 -13.85 5.10 -1.31
C TRP A 114 -14.30 4.87 -2.75
N THR A 115 -15.44 4.20 -2.88
CA THR A 115 -16.27 4.17 -4.09
C THR A 115 -17.73 4.41 -3.70
N GLN A 116 -18.51 4.97 -4.60
CA GLN A 116 -19.96 5.11 -4.36
C GLN A 116 -20.65 3.77 -4.58
N GLY A 117 -21.47 3.38 -3.61
CA GLY A 117 -22.32 2.20 -3.73
C GLY A 117 -23.45 2.44 -4.74
N TYR A 118 -23.69 1.45 -5.61
CA TYR A 118 -24.66 1.56 -6.71
C TYR A 118 -26.09 1.84 -6.22
N TYR A 119 -26.52 1.18 -5.13
CA TYR A 119 -27.92 1.25 -4.68
C TYR A 119 -28.20 2.26 -3.56
N ARG A 120 -27.23 2.66 -2.77
CA ARG A 120 -27.47 3.45 -1.53
C ARG A 120 -26.78 4.80 -1.46
N LYS A 121 -26.07 5.24 -2.50
CA LYS A 121 -25.21 6.44 -2.48
C LYS A 121 -24.29 6.50 -1.26
N GLN A 122 -24.03 5.35 -0.64
CA GLN A 122 -23.18 5.21 0.53
C GLN A 122 -21.74 5.01 0.07
N GLU A 123 -20.80 5.66 0.73
CA GLU A 123 -19.38 5.42 0.50
C GLU A 123 -19.01 4.02 0.99
N LEU A 124 -18.34 3.27 0.15
CA LEU A 124 -17.90 1.90 0.43
C LEU A 124 -16.39 1.79 0.15
N PHE A 125 -15.69 0.98 0.93
CA PHE A 125 -14.34 0.57 0.58
C PHE A 125 -14.31 -0.17 -0.75
N LYS A 126 -13.27 0.05 -1.56
CA LYS A 126 -13.16 -0.58 -2.88
C LYS A 126 -13.00 -2.09 -2.73
N SER A 127 -14.02 -2.84 -3.09
CA SER A 127 -14.07 -4.30 -2.98
C SER A 127 -12.89 -5.03 -3.65
N PRO A 128 -12.40 -4.63 -4.85
CA PRO A 128 -11.25 -5.31 -5.44
C PRO A 128 -9.99 -5.24 -4.59
N HIS A 129 -9.74 -4.12 -3.89
CA HIS A 129 -8.57 -3.98 -3.02
C HIS A 129 -8.69 -4.86 -1.78
N LEU A 130 -9.88 -4.86 -1.16
CA LEU A 130 -10.17 -5.73 -0.01
C LEU A 130 -10.05 -7.21 -0.39
N TYR A 131 -10.60 -7.61 -1.53
CA TYR A 131 -10.55 -9.00 -1.99
C TYR A 131 -9.13 -9.45 -2.30
N GLN A 132 -8.32 -8.60 -2.92
CA GLN A 132 -6.92 -8.88 -3.18
C GLN A 132 -6.16 -9.12 -1.87
N LEU A 133 -6.25 -8.18 -0.92
CA LEU A 133 -5.60 -8.29 0.38
C LEU A 133 -6.06 -9.55 1.12
N TYR A 134 -7.38 -9.77 1.19
CA TYR A 134 -7.95 -10.94 1.86
C TYR A 134 -7.52 -12.25 1.21
N THR A 135 -7.47 -12.31 -0.12
CA THR A 135 -6.97 -13.50 -0.85
C THR A 135 -5.51 -13.80 -0.50
N TYR A 136 -4.67 -12.77 -0.41
CA TYR A 136 -3.27 -12.95 -0.02
C TYR A 136 -3.14 -13.51 1.40
N LEU A 137 -3.91 -12.97 2.35
CA LEU A 137 -3.91 -13.46 3.74
C LEU A 137 -4.37 -14.93 3.81
N ARG A 138 -5.50 -15.24 3.19
CA ARG A 138 -6.08 -16.60 3.19
C ARG A 138 -5.20 -17.63 2.49
N SER A 139 -4.54 -17.26 1.41
CA SER A 139 -3.68 -18.18 0.66
C SER A 139 -2.50 -18.71 1.48
N GLN A 140 -2.12 -18.02 2.55
CA GLN A 140 -0.98 -18.40 3.39
C GLN A 140 -1.36 -19.16 4.67
N GLU A 141 -2.65 -19.31 5.00
CA GLU A 141 -3.08 -19.96 6.25
C GLU A 141 -2.56 -21.39 6.44
N HIS A 142 -2.50 -22.16 5.37
CA HIS A 142 -2.05 -23.56 5.40
C HIS A 142 -0.78 -23.77 4.58
N ALA A 143 -0.17 -22.68 4.12
CA ALA A 143 1.08 -22.79 3.40
C ALA A 143 2.19 -23.16 4.39
N THR A 144 3.10 -24.01 3.97
CA THR A 144 4.40 -24.20 4.63
C THR A 144 5.27 -22.94 4.56
N SER A 145 4.63 -21.79 4.33
CA SER A 145 5.29 -20.48 4.25
C SER A 145 5.70 -20.01 5.65
N CYS A 146 6.77 -19.25 5.70
CA CYS A 146 7.23 -18.62 6.94
C CYS A 146 6.32 -17.46 7.40
N PHE A 147 5.25 -17.15 6.65
CA PHE A 147 4.35 -16.03 6.94
C PHE A 147 3.05 -16.53 7.58
N ASN A 148 2.87 -16.21 8.86
CA ASN A 148 1.62 -16.38 9.56
C ASN A 148 0.98 -15.00 9.74
N PHE A 149 0.21 -14.56 8.74
CA PHE A 149 -0.44 -13.25 8.77
C PHE A 149 -1.57 -13.24 9.80
N THR A 150 -1.58 -12.22 10.63
CA THR A 150 -2.67 -11.90 11.56
C THR A 150 -3.38 -10.60 11.19
N GLN A 151 -2.74 -9.78 10.38
CA GLN A 151 -3.23 -8.46 9.99
C GLN A 151 -2.89 -8.14 8.54
N GLY A 152 -3.83 -7.48 7.86
CA GLY A 152 -3.64 -6.83 6.59
C GLY A 152 -3.91 -5.34 6.69
N MET A 153 -3.22 -4.51 5.89
CA MET A 153 -3.40 -3.07 5.85
C MET A 153 -3.50 -2.60 4.40
N LEU A 154 -4.52 -1.80 4.11
CA LEU A 154 -4.66 -1.04 2.86
C LEU A 154 -4.27 0.41 3.15
N ILE A 155 -3.25 0.91 2.45
CA ILE A 155 -2.77 2.27 2.61
C ILE A 155 -3.02 3.05 1.33
N HIS A 156 -3.72 4.17 1.45
CA HIS A 156 -4.10 5.07 0.37
C HIS A 156 -3.56 6.48 0.61
N PRO A 157 -3.36 7.32 -0.42
CA PRO A 157 -3.19 8.74 -0.22
C PRO A 157 -4.49 9.37 0.30
N SER A 158 -4.37 10.36 1.17
CA SER A 158 -5.50 11.19 1.60
C SER A 158 -5.90 12.15 0.48
N ILE A 159 -7.20 12.32 0.30
CA ILE A 159 -7.77 13.35 -0.58
C ILE A 159 -8.79 14.12 0.26
N GLY A 160 -8.28 15.09 1.03
CA GLY A 160 -9.10 15.97 1.85
C GLY A 160 -9.70 15.37 3.12
N GLN A 161 -9.54 14.05 3.35
CA GLN A 161 -10.01 13.37 4.57
C GLN A 161 -8.99 12.32 5.01
N THR A 162 -8.66 12.35 6.29
CA THR A 162 -7.87 11.29 6.92
C THR A 162 -8.79 10.20 7.43
N ILE A 163 -8.56 8.97 6.98
CA ILE A 163 -9.34 7.80 7.35
C ILE A 163 -8.45 6.82 8.10
N THR A 164 -8.96 6.36 9.22
CA THR A 164 -8.39 5.27 9.99
C THR A 164 -9.55 4.38 10.41
N ALA A 165 -9.62 3.18 9.84
CA ALA A 165 -10.65 2.21 10.16
C ALA A 165 -10.06 0.81 10.23
N ASP A 166 -10.44 0.08 11.26
CA ASP A 166 -10.08 -1.32 11.45
C ASP A 166 -11.33 -2.17 11.52
N LEU A 167 -11.31 -3.31 10.86
CA LEU A 167 -12.37 -4.29 10.93
C LEU A 167 -11.78 -5.69 11.10
N LYS A 168 -12.54 -6.58 11.70
CA LYS A 168 -12.17 -7.98 11.83
C LYS A 168 -12.96 -8.82 10.82
N LEU A 169 -12.23 -9.47 9.90
CA LEU A 169 -12.78 -10.45 8.96
C LEU A 169 -12.20 -11.81 9.27
N HIS A 170 -13.02 -12.72 9.78
CA HIS A 170 -12.60 -14.02 10.30
C HIS A 170 -11.48 -13.84 11.34
N ASP A 171 -10.31 -14.41 11.10
CA ASP A 171 -9.17 -14.36 12.03
C ASP A 171 -8.22 -13.19 11.75
N TYR A 172 -8.51 -12.37 10.74
CA TYR A 172 -7.66 -11.25 10.34
C TYR A 172 -8.20 -9.90 10.77
N TRP A 173 -7.31 -9.05 11.25
CA TRP A 173 -7.54 -7.62 11.33
C TRP A 173 -7.21 -6.98 9.98
N ILE A 174 -8.15 -6.22 9.44
CA ILE A 174 -8.00 -5.47 8.19
C ILE A 174 -8.07 -3.98 8.51
N GLY A 175 -6.96 -3.27 8.30
CA GLY A 175 -6.87 -1.83 8.47
C GLY A 175 -7.00 -1.08 7.14
N PHE A 176 -7.72 0.04 7.15
CA PHE A 176 -7.86 0.98 6.05
C PHE A 176 -7.33 2.33 6.51
N TYR A 177 -6.27 2.78 5.88
CA TYR A 177 -5.59 4.01 6.29
C TYR A 177 -5.37 4.92 5.11
N THR A 178 -5.50 6.23 5.35
CA THR A 178 -5.03 7.23 4.41
C THR A 178 -3.86 8.00 4.99
N LEU A 179 -2.93 8.38 4.13
CA LEU A 179 -1.80 9.24 4.47
C LEU A 179 -1.97 10.57 3.75
N ASP A 180 -1.84 11.65 4.50
CA ASP A 180 -1.75 12.99 3.95
C ASP A 180 -0.35 13.18 3.35
N LEU A 181 -0.31 13.56 2.06
CA LEU A 181 0.92 13.69 1.27
C LEU A 181 1.27 15.14 1.06
#